data_996cb1a0ea03c4d7f7502887d06ac2b7
#
_entry.id   996cb1a0ea03c4d7f7502887d06ac2b7
#
_cell.length_a   1.000
_cell.length_b   1.000
_cell.length_c   1.000
_cell.angle_alpha   90.00
_cell.angle_beta   90.00
_cell.angle_gamma   90.00
#
_symmetry.space_group_name_H-M   'P 1'
#
loop_
_entity.id
_entity.type
_entity.pdbx_description
1 polymer ?
#
loop_
_entity_poly.entity_id
_entity_poly.type
_entity_poly.pdbx_seq_one_letter_code
_entity_poly.pdbx_strand_id
1 'polypeptide(L)'
;MLELAILGNLAEGPLHGYELRRRVERLSGYARPVSLGSLYPAINRLVKRGMLTRHTEPGAAAAQRYVLTLTDAGHEHLLERLRDPAQVEITDFNRFFTILAFLSLLPETKEQHAVLRRRLEFLETPASFFYDENDRSLRAEEVNDPYRRGMLLTARAVTRTECAWIHEILDADQDLDVPRQTGTQQERRPSR
;
A
#
# COMPACT_ATOMS: atom_id res chain seq x y z
N MET A 1 4.82 0.14 10.32
CA MET A 1 4.86 0.87 9.03
C MET A 1 6.23 1.45 8.68
N LEU A 2 6.96 2.11 9.62
CA LEU A 2 8.27 2.72 9.29
C LEU A 2 9.28 1.69 8.74
N GLU A 3 9.39 0.51 9.34
CA GLU A 3 10.27 -0.56 8.84
C GLU A 3 9.87 -1.04 7.44
N LEU A 4 8.57 -1.19 7.17
CA LEU A 4 8.05 -1.51 5.82
C LEU A 4 8.46 -0.43 4.81
N ALA A 5 8.28 0.85 5.14
CA ALA A 5 8.67 1.96 4.28
C ALA A 5 10.19 1.99 4.01
N ILE A 6 11.01 1.66 5.01
CA ILE A 6 12.48 1.54 4.85
C ILE A 6 12.82 0.42 3.87
N LEU A 7 12.29 -0.79 4.11
CA LEU A 7 12.56 -1.96 3.28
C LEU A 7 12.06 -1.76 1.85
N GLY A 8 10.84 -1.25 1.67
CA GLY A 8 10.24 -1.00 0.37
C GLY A 8 11.04 0.00 -0.48
N ASN A 9 11.50 1.11 0.11
CA ASN A 9 12.35 2.05 -0.62
C ASN A 9 13.72 1.45 -1.00
N LEU A 10 14.25 0.56 -0.19
CA LEU A 10 15.55 -0.12 -0.45
C LEU A 10 15.41 -1.31 -1.41
N ALA A 11 14.20 -1.80 -1.67
CA ALA A 11 13.94 -2.80 -2.71
C ALA A 11 14.17 -2.24 -4.13
N GLU A 12 14.06 -0.92 -4.30
CA GLU A 12 14.38 -0.25 -5.57
C GLU A 12 15.89 -0.09 -5.81
N GLY A 13 16.73 -0.31 -4.79
CA GLY A 13 18.17 -0.22 -4.83
C GLY A 13 18.80 0.38 -3.58
N PRO A 14 20.15 0.36 -3.48
CA PRO A 14 20.87 0.94 -2.37
C PRO A 14 20.65 2.46 -2.26
N LEU A 15 20.54 2.97 -1.02
CA LEU A 15 20.31 4.39 -0.76
C LEU A 15 21.23 4.91 0.35
N HIS A 16 21.65 6.16 0.19
CA HIS A 16 22.23 6.89 1.31
C HIS A 16 21.19 7.19 2.39
N GLY A 17 21.60 7.22 3.65
CA GLY A 17 20.68 7.43 4.78
C GLY A 17 19.85 8.73 4.68
N TYR A 18 20.41 9.82 4.12
CA TYR A 18 19.69 11.07 3.91
C TYR A 18 18.63 10.95 2.79
N GLU A 19 18.94 10.18 1.74
CA GLU A 19 18.02 9.96 0.64
C GLU A 19 16.86 9.07 1.06
N LEU A 20 17.16 7.97 1.76
CA LEU A 20 16.14 7.12 2.37
C LEU A 20 15.20 7.93 3.26
N ARG A 21 15.74 8.79 4.14
CA ARG A 21 14.93 9.68 4.95
C ARG A 21 13.96 10.51 4.10
N ARG A 22 14.48 11.17 3.06
CA ARG A 22 13.69 12.02 2.18
C ARG A 22 12.57 11.25 1.46
N ARG A 23 12.84 10.00 1.02
CA ARG A 23 11.84 9.14 0.39
C ARG A 23 10.76 8.71 1.39
N VAL A 24 11.15 8.28 2.60
CA VAL A 24 10.21 7.89 3.65
C VAL A 24 9.36 9.08 4.10
N GLU A 25 9.92 10.28 4.24
CA GLU A 25 9.18 11.51 4.54
C GLU A 25 8.14 11.83 3.45
N ARG A 26 8.48 11.70 2.18
CA ARG A 26 7.56 11.92 1.05
C ARG A 26 6.42 10.93 1.04
N LEU A 27 6.69 9.66 1.31
CA LEU A 27 5.68 8.61 1.37
C LEU A 27 4.68 8.86 2.51
N SER A 28 5.14 9.40 3.63
CA SER A 28 4.29 9.74 4.78
C SER A 28 3.39 10.96 4.53
N GLY A 29 3.54 11.64 3.39
CA GLY A 29 2.83 12.87 3.06
C GLY A 29 3.25 14.04 3.96
N TYR A 30 2.69 15.22 3.72
CA TYR A 30 2.99 16.42 4.50
C TYR A 30 2.51 16.37 5.96
N ALA A 31 1.68 15.37 6.31
CA ALA A 31 1.00 15.31 7.60
C ALA A 31 1.88 14.77 8.75
N ARG A 32 2.94 14.04 8.48
CA ARG A 32 3.81 13.44 9.52
C ARG A 32 5.27 13.39 9.08
N PRO A 33 6.07 14.39 9.42
CA PRO A 33 7.51 14.32 9.21
C PRO A 33 8.09 13.14 10.02
N VAL A 34 8.84 12.29 9.35
CA VAL A 34 9.54 11.18 10.02
C VAL A 34 10.70 11.76 10.82
N SER A 35 10.62 11.67 12.15
CA SER A 35 11.67 12.22 13.00
C SER A 35 12.97 11.39 12.85
N LEU A 36 14.12 12.09 12.92
CA LEU A 36 15.43 11.42 12.99
C LEU A 36 15.50 10.45 14.17
N GLY A 37 14.83 10.81 15.28
CA GLY A 37 14.75 9.96 16.48
C GLY A 37 14.03 8.63 16.28
N SER A 38 13.21 8.47 15.23
CA SER A 38 12.56 7.20 14.92
C SER A 38 13.23 6.43 13.77
N LEU A 39 13.75 7.14 12.76
CA LEU A 39 14.31 6.53 11.56
C LEU A 39 15.61 5.76 11.83
N TYR A 40 16.60 6.40 12.45
CA TYR A 40 17.89 5.74 12.69
C TYR A 40 17.82 4.55 13.64
N PRO A 41 17.04 4.58 14.75
CA PRO A 41 16.80 3.39 15.54
C PRO A 41 16.13 2.26 14.76
N ALA A 42 15.19 2.56 13.85
CA ALA A 42 14.59 1.54 12.99
C ALA A 42 15.61 0.92 12.03
N ILE A 43 16.43 1.73 11.36
CA ILE A 43 17.53 1.25 10.51
C ILE A 43 18.48 0.35 11.31
N ASN A 44 18.90 0.78 12.52
CA ASN A 44 19.81 0.00 13.36
C ASN A 44 19.20 -1.35 13.77
N ARG A 45 17.89 -1.41 14.07
CA ARG A 45 17.20 -2.69 14.34
C ARG A 45 17.23 -3.60 13.12
N LEU A 46 16.94 -3.07 11.94
CA LEU A 46 16.95 -3.86 10.69
C LEU A 46 18.34 -4.38 10.34
N VAL A 47 19.38 -3.57 10.54
CA VAL A 47 20.80 -4.01 10.38
C VAL A 47 21.13 -5.11 11.39
N LYS A 48 20.76 -4.93 12.68
CA LYS A 48 20.99 -5.93 13.72
C LYS A 48 20.29 -7.26 13.44
N ARG A 49 19.11 -7.22 12.80
CA ARG A 49 18.32 -8.39 12.37
C ARG A 49 18.84 -9.00 11.06
N GLY A 50 19.88 -8.44 10.44
CA GLY A 50 20.42 -8.92 9.18
C GLY A 50 19.56 -8.61 7.93
N MET A 51 18.54 -7.76 8.06
CA MET A 51 17.66 -7.37 6.95
C MET A 51 18.26 -6.28 6.06
N LEU A 52 19.19 -5.50 6.61
CA LEU A 52 19.96 -4.48 5.90
C LEU A 52 21.44 -4.66 6.15
N THR A 53 22.25 -4.30 5.16
CA THR A 53 23.68 -4.03 5.34
C THR A 53 23.93 -2.53 5.31
N ARG A 54 25.01 -2.11 5.97
CA ARG A 54 25.47 -0.73 6.00
C ARG A 54 26.94 -0.70 5.60
N HIS A 55 27.24 -0.04 4.51
CA HIS A 55 28.61 0.20 4.06
C HIS A 55 28.96 1.66 4.25
N THR A 56 30.16 1.91 4.78
CA THR A 56 30.68 3.28 4.93
C THR A 56 31.44 3.62 3.67
N GLU A 57 31.08 4.71 3.02
CA GLU A 57 31.86 5.25 1.91
C GLU A 57 32.73 6.41 2.39
N PRO A 58 33.97 6.56 1.83
CA PRO A 58 34.78 7.74 2.08
C PRO A 58 34.07 8.99 1.56
N GLY A 59 33.65 9.89 2.44
CA GLY A 59 33.03 11.16 2.06
C GLY A 59 34.07 12.24 1.82
N ALA A 60 33.78 13.18 0.89
CA ALA A 60 34.61 14.35 0.61
C ALA A 60 34.48 15.42 1.69
N ALA A 61 34.67 15.21 2.88
CA ALA A 61 34.82 16.06 4.06
C ALA A 61 34.36 15.27 5.28
N ALA A 62 35.25 14.74 6.09
CA ALA A 62 35.10 14.24 7.49
C ALA A 62 33.75 13.58 7.94
N ALA A 63 32.68 13.62 7.15
CA ALA A 63 31.39 13.02 7.43
C ALA A 63 31.28 11.66 6.73
N GLN A 64 31.30 10.60 7.51
CA GLN A 64 31.03 9.25 7.01
C GLN A 64 29.65 9.20 6.38
N ARG A 65 29.58 8.82 5.10
CA ARG A 65 28.32 8.56 4.40
C ARG A 65 28.07 7.06 4.44
N TYR A 66 26.85 6.69 4.81
CA TYR A 66 26.45 5.28 4.79
C TYR A 66 25.58 5.01 3.58
N VAL A 67 25.84 3.91 2.89
CA VAL A 67 24.95 3.30 1.93
C VAL A 67 24.27 2.12 2.63
N LEU A 68 22.96 2.09 2.55
CA LEU A 68 22.10 1.03 3.07
C LEU A 68 21.66 0.17 1.90
N THR A 69 21.79 -1.13 2.06
CA THR A 69 21.40 -2.11 1.05
C THR A 69 20.48 -3.14 1.68
N LEU A 70 19.40 -3.48 0.99
CA LEU A 70 18.50 -4.57 1.36
C LEU A 70 19.24 -5.90 1.18
N THR A 71 19.12 -6.81 2.15
CA THR A 71 19.59 -8.18 2.02
C THR A 71 18.49 -9.10 1.45
N ASP A 72 18.85 -10.32 1.02
CA ASP A 72 17.86 -11.31 0.59
C ASP A 72 16.85 -11.61 1.72
N ALA A 73 17.33 -11.74 2.96
CA ALA A 73 16.46 -11.91 4.13
C ALA A 73 15.54 -10.70 4.36
N GLY A 74 16.05 -9.49 4.12
CA GLY A 74 15.24 -8.26 4.18
C GLY A 74 14.20 -8.20 3.08
N HIS A 75 14.54 -8.63 1.88
CA HIS A 75 13.63 -8.69 0.75
C HIS A 75 12.51 -9.72 0.99
N GLU A 76 12.86 -10.92 1.44
CA GLU A 76 11.88 -11.97 1.77
C GLU A 76 10.91 -11.50 2.86
N HIS A 77 11.44 -10.90 3.93
CA HIS A 77 10.63 -10.33 5.01
C HIS A 77 9.69 -9.22 4.52
N LEU A 78 10.14 -8.37 3.58
CA LEU A 78 9.30 -7.35 2.95
C LEU A 78 8.13 -7.99 2.21
N LEU A 79 8.39 -9.00 1.39
CA LEU A 79 7.36 -9.70 0.62
C LEU A 79 6.35 -10.41 1.53
N GLU A 80 6.82 -11.08 2.59
CA GLU A 80 5.92 -11.68 3.60
C GLU A 80 4.98 -10.65 4.22
N ARG A 81 5.52 -9.48 4.61
CA ARG A 81 4.75 -8.39 5.20
C ARG A 81 3.74 -7.78 4.23
N LEU A 82 4.05 -7.78 2.92
CA LEU A 82 3.13 -7.30 1.88
C LEU A 82 2.03 -8.32 1.58
N ARG A 83 2.32 -9.63 1.62
CA ARG A 83 1.34 -10.71 1.39
C ARG A 83 0.28 -10.78 2.49
N ASP A 84 0.71 -10.63 3.73
CA ASP A 84 -0.18 -10.74 4.90
C ASP A 84 -0.05 -9.53 5.84
N PRO A 85 -0.59 -8.37 5.43
CA PRO A 85 -0.68 -7.21 6.32
C PRO A 85 -1.56 -7.52 7.53
N ALA A 86 -1.16 -7.02 8.70
CA ALA A 86 -1.98 -7.12 9.90
C ALA A 86 -3.32 -6.38 9.72
N GLN A 87 -4.37 -6.82 10.43
CA GLN A 87 -5.70 -6.21 10.30
C GLN A 87 -5.69 -4.68 10.50
N VAL A 88 -4.92 -4.18 11.45
CA VAL A 88 -4.77 -2.74 11.68
C VAL A 88 -4.10 -2.01 10.51
N GLU A 89 -3.34 -2.70 9.69
CA GLU A 89 -2.69 -2.14 8.49
C GLU A 89 -3.67 -2.13 7.30
N ILE A 90 -4.63 -3.05 7.28
CA ILE A 90 -5.73 -3.08 6.32
C ILE A 90 -6.76 -1.99 6.63
N THR A 91 -7.09 -1.74 7.90
CA THR A 91 -8.18 -0.85 8.29
C THR A 91 -7.77 0.63 8.43
N ASP A 92 -6.52 0.90 8.80
CA ASP A 92 -6.00 2.27 8.92
C ASP A 92 -5.58 2.82 7.54
N PHE A 93 -6.18 3.92 7.13
CA PHE A 93 -5.94 4.54 5.83
C PHE A 93 -4.45 4.82 5.56
N ASN A 94 -3.75 5.47 6.50
CA ASN A 94 -2.35 5.85 6.29
C ASN A 94 -1.42 4.63 6.26
N ARG A 95 -1.73 3.61 7.04
CA ARG A 95 -0.95 2.36 7.04
C ARG A 95 -1.16 1.60 5.75
N PHE A 96 -2.40 1.50 5.29
CA PHE A 96 -2.71 0.85 4.02
C PHE A 96 -2.04 1.54 2.84
N PHE A 97 -1.98 2.87 2.82
CA PHE A 97 -1.26 3.61 1.78
C PHE A 97 0.24 3.28 1.73
N THR A 98 0.86 2.98 2.87
CA THR A 98 2.25 2.51 2.87
C THR A 98 2.38 1.13 2.25
N ILE A 99 1.42 0.21 2.48
CA ILE A 99 1.38 -1.09 1.83
C ILE A 99 1.18 -0.93 0.33
N LEU A 100 0.18 -0.13 -0.06
CA LEU A 100 -0.18 0.11 -1.44
C LEU A 100 0.98 0.66 -2.27
N ALA A 101 1.81 1.54 -1.68
CA ALA A 101 2.98 2.10 -2.36
C ALA A 101 4.03 1.05 -2.77
N PHE A 102 4.03 -0.13 -2.15
CA PHE A 102 4.98 -1.20 -2.42
C PHE A 102 4.32 -2.51 -2.86
N LEU A 103 3.01 -2.51 -3.05
CA LEU A 103 2.25 -3.72 -3.35
C LEU A 103 2.70 -4.38 -4.66
N SER A 104 3.14 -3.59 -5.63
CA SER A 104 3.68 -4.06 -6.91
C SER A 104 5.00 -4.83 -6.81
N LEU A 105 5.66 -4.83 -5.64
CA LEU A 105 6.84 -5.65 -5.39
C LEU A 105 6.49 -7.14 -5.22
N LEU A 106 5.22 -7.48 -4.90
CA LEU A 106 4.77 -8.87 -4.93
C LEU A 106 4.78 -9.37 -6.38
N PRO A 107 5.46 -10.49 -6.67
CA PRO A 107 5.63 -10.95 -8.04
C PRO A 107 4.34 -11.47 -8.68
N GLU A 108 3.42 -11.98 -7.86
CA GLU A 108 2.18 -12.58 -8.33
C GLU A 108 1.01 -11.60 -8.20
N THR A 109 0.36 -11.25 -9.31
CA THR A 109 -0.84 -10.40 -9.32
C THR A 109 -1.93 -10.93 -8.38
N LYS A 110 -2.07 -12.25 -8.30
CA LYS A 110 -3.02 -12.90 -7.40
C LYS A 110 -2.77 -12.54 -5.93
N GLU A 111 -1.51 -12.42 -5.50
CA GLU A 111 -1.13 -12.01 -4.14
C GLU A 111 -1.48 -10.53 -3.90
N GLN A 112 -1.17 -9.67 -4.87
CA GLN A 112 -1.55 -8.25 -4.84
C GLN A 112 -3.06 -8.09 -4.69
N HIS A 113 -3.83 -8.80 -5.50
CA HIS A 113 -5.29 -8.77 -5.46
C HIS A 113 -5.88 -9.34 -4.17
N ALA A 114 -5.25 -10.33 -3.54
CA ALA A 114 -5.69 -10.84 -2.25
C ALA A 114 -5.67 -9.75 -1.17
N VAL A 115 -4.64 -8.91 -1.17
CA VAL A 115 -4.53 -7.77 -0.25
C VAL A 115 -5.58 -6.70 -0.55
N LEU A 116 -5.78 -6.37 -1.83
CA LEU A 116 -6.81 -5.41 -2.26
C LEU A 116 -8.22 -5.88 -1.90
N ARG A 117 -8.54 -7.18 -2.07
CA ARG A 117 -9.85 -7.74 -1.67
C ARG A 117 -10.09 -7.61 -0.17
N ARG A 118 -9.09 -7.86 0.67
CA ARG A 118 -9.20 -7.66 2.13
C ARG A 118 -9.48 -6.20 2.48
N ARG A 119 -8.85 -5.27 1.77
CA ARG A 119 -9.14 -3.83 1.95
C ARG A 119 -10.55 -3.48 1.50
N LEU A 120 -10.98 -3.98 0.36
CA LEU A 120 -12.31 -3.75 -0.19
C LEU A 120 -13.40 -4.26 0.75
N GLU A 121 -13.27 -5.49 1.25
CA GLU A 121 -14.19 -6.08 2.24
C GLU A 121 -14.35 -5.18 3.48
N PHE A 122 -13.24 -4.62 3.99
CA PHE A 122 -13.30 -3.66 5.08
C PHE A 122 -14.04 -2.38 4.70
N LEU A 123 -13.76 -1.82 3.52
CA LEU A 123 -14.36 -0.55 3.07
C LEU A 123 -15.87 -0.69 2.78
N GLU A 124 -16.32 -1.85 2.33
CA GLU A 124 -17.71 -2.17 2.04
C GLU A 124 -18.51 -2.55 3.30
N THR A 125 -17.83 -2.82 4.41
CA THR A 125 -18.50 -3.08 5.68
C THR A 125 -19.24 -1.81 6.12
N PRO A 126 -20.56 -1.88 6.37
CA PRO A 126 -21.32 -0.72 6.79
C PRO A 126 -20.78 -0.12 8.08
N ALA A 127 -20.30 1.10 8.02
CA ALA A 127 -19.83 1.84 9.16
C ALA A 127 -20.24 3.31 9.05
N SER A 128 -20.47 3.94 10.19
CA SER A 128 -20.77 5.37 10.28
C SER A 128 -20.09 5.96 11.51
N PHE A 129 -19.92 7.27 11.51
CA PHE A 129 -19.47 8.02 12.69
C PHE A 129 -20.63 8.45 13.58
N PHE A 130 -21.86 8.42 13.05
CA PHE A 130 -23.05 8.91 13.73
C PHE A 130 -24.20 7.93 13.59
N TYR A 131 -24.86 7.64 14.71
CA TYR A 131 -25.98 6.72 14.82
C TYR A 131 -27.15 7.44 15.53
N ASP A 132 -28.35 7.01 15.24
CA ASP A 132 -29.54 7.41 16.00
C ASP A 132 -29.71 6.55 17.27
N GLU A 133 -30.80 6.80 18.00
CA GLU A 133 -31.12 6.09 19.25
C GLU A 133 -31.37 4.57 19.08
N ASN A 134 -31.55 4.12 17.83
CA ASN A 134 -31.75 2.72 17.46
C ASN A 134 -30.53 2.09 16.78
N ASP A 135 -29.33 2.65 16.96
CA ASP A 135 -28.08 2.21 16.32
C ASP A 135 -28.12 2.19 14.78
N ARG A 136 -29.04 2.93 14.15
CA ARG A 136 -29.06 3.11 12.70
C ARG A 136 -28.09 4.22 12.29
N SER A 137 -27.25 3.93 11.29
CA SER A 137 -26.34 4.92 10.70
C SER A 137 -27.10 6.13 10.16
N LEU A 138 -26.73 7.34 10.57
CA LEU A 138 -27.30 8.57 10.05
C LEU A 138 -26.80 8.85 8.63
N ARG A 139 -27.70 9.36 7.76
CA ARG A 139 -27.34 9.93 6.47
C ARG A 139 -26.78 11.34 6.68
N ALA A 140 -26.06 11.86 5.69
CA ALA A 140 -25.47 13.19 5.79
C ALA A 140 -26.52 14.29 5.98
N GLU A 141 -27.71 14.11 5.37
CA GLU A 141 -28.83 15.04 5.43
C GLU A 141 -29.49 15.07 6.83
N GLU A 142 -29.36 13.98 7.59
CA GLU A 142 -29.92 13.84 8.95
C GLU A 142 -28.98 14.44 10.02
N VAL A 143 -27.74 14.80 9.65
CA VAL A 143 -26.75 15.42 10.54
C VAL A 143 -26.89 16.95 10.47
N ASN A 144 -27.45 17.55 11.52
CA ASN A 144 -27.71 18.99 11.57
C ASN A 144 -26.44 19.86 11.68
N ASP A 145 -25.42 19.36 12.40
CA ASP A 145 -24.15 20.06 12.56
C ASP A 145 -23.37 20.08 11.24
N PRO A 146 -23.05 21.27 10.67
CA PRO A 146 -22.40 21.36 9.35
C PRO A 146 -21.00 20.77 9.34
N TYR A 147 -20.27 20.81 10.45
CA TYR A 147 -18.90 20.27 10.55
C TYR A 147 -18.92 18.75 10.61
N ARG A 148 -19.82 18.16 11.41
CA ARG A 148 -20.04 16.71 11.45
C ARG A 148 -20.55 16.18 10.13
N ARG A 149 -21.45 16.90 9.47
CA ARG A 149 -21.89 16.58 8.11
C ARG A 149 -20.73 16.59 7.13
N GLY A 150 -19.88 17.62 7.17
CA GLY A 150 -18.67 17.73 6.35
C GLY A 150 -17.71 16.56 6.55
N MET A 151 -17.50 16.14 7.79
CA MET A 151 -16.68 14.97 8.12
C MET A 151 -17.25 13.70 7.48
N LEU A 152 -18.55 13.45 7.62
CA LEU A 152 -19.22 12.28 7.05
C LEU A 152 -19.16 12.25 5.52
N LEU A 153 -19.42 13.40 4.87
CA LEU A 153 -19.33 13.51 3.42
C LEU A 153 -17.91 13.27 2.90
N THR A 154 -16.91 13.84 3.57
CA THR A 154 -15.51 13.66 3.20
C THR A 154 -15.09 12.19 3.33
N ALA A 155 -15.39 11.55 4.45
CA ALA A 155 -15.07 10.15 4.67
C ALA A 155 -15.72 9.24 3.61
N ARG A 156 -17.02 9.45 3.32
CA ARG A 156 -17.74 8.69 2.29
C ARG A 156 -17.19 8.91 0.88
N ALA A 157 -16.75 10.13 0.57
CA ALA A 157 -16.14 10.41 -0.73
C ALA A 157 -14.82 9.67 -0.89
N VAL A 158 -13.96 9.67 0.14
CA VAL A 158 -12.69 8.94 0.15
C VAL A 158 -12.94 7.43 -0.02
N THR A 159 -13.81 6.85 0.81
CA THR A 159 -14.16 5.42 0.72
C THR A 159 -14.68 5.04 -0.65
N ARG A 160 -15.62 5.83 -1.21
CA ARG A 160 -16.20 5.56 -2.54
C ARG A 160 -15.12 5.59 -3.64
N THR A 161 -14.23 6.55 -3.59
CA THR A 161 -13.15 6.67 -4.58
C THR A 161 -12.19 5.49 -4.48
N GLU A 162 -11.83 5.09 -3.27
CA GLU A 162 -10.94 3.96 -3.03
C GLU A 162 -11.58 2.64 -3.49
N CYS A 163 -12.85 2.39 -3.15
CA CYS A 163 -13.60 1.21 -3.61
C CYS A 163 -13.68 1.15 -5.14
N ALA A 164 -14.05 2.26 -5.80
CA ALA A 164 -14.16 2.30 -7.25
C ALA A 164 -12.83 1.96 -7.93
N TRP A 165 -11.72 2.51 -7.44
CA TRP A 165 -10.40 2.22 -7.95
C TRP A 165 -9.99 0.74 -7.71
N ILE A 166 -10.29 0.18 -6.52
CA ILE A 166 -9.97 -1.22 -6.24
C ILE A 166 -10.77 -2.15 -7.17
N HIS A 167 -12.06 -1.88 -7.38
CA HIS A 167 -12.88 -2.64 -8.33
C HIS A 167 -12.29 -2.58 -9.73
N GLU A 168 -11.93 -1.39 -10.23
CA GLU A 168 -11.30 -1.23 -11.54
C GLU A 168 -10.05 -2.13 -11.71
N ILE A 169 -9.18 -2.17 -10.70
CA ILE A 169 -7.98 -3.02 -10.71
C ILE A 169 -8.34 -4.51 -10.70
N LEU A 170 -9.30 -4.92 -9.85
CA LEU A 170 -9.68 -6.33 -9.72
C LEU A 170 -10.42 -6.86 -10.95
N ASP A 171 -11.19 -6.01 -11.65
CA ASP A 171 -11.96 -6.39 -12.83
C ASP A 171 -11.09 -6.44 -14.09
N ALA A 172 -10.09 -5.56 -14.21
CA ALA A 172 -9.19 -5.51 -15.37
C ALA A 172 -8.46 -6.84 -15.63
N ASP A 173 -8.15 -7.61 -14.60
CA ASP A 173 -7.48 -8.91 -14.73
C ASP A 173 -8.45 -10.05 -15.09
N GLN A 174 -9.74 -9.94 -14.74
CA GLN A 174 -10.72 -10.96 -15.12
C GLN A 174 -10.94 -11.01 -16.63
N ASP A 175 -10.79 -9.87 -17.32
CA ASP A 175 -10.92 -9.78 -18.77
C ASP A 175 -9.70 -10.38 -19.51
N LEU A 176 -8.56 -10.54 -18.85
CA LEU A 176 -7.36 -11.16 -19.42
C LEU A 176 -7.37 -12.68 -19.35
N ASP A 177 -8.14 -13.26 -18.42
CA ASP A 177 -8.25 -14.72 -18.22
C ASP A 177 -9.37 -15.37 -19.06
N VAL A 178 -10.15 -14.60 -19.85
CA VAL A 178 -11.14 -15.16 -20.75
C VAL A 178 -10.44 -15.63 -22.03
N PRO A 179 -10.32 -16.94 -22.32
CA PRO A 179 -9.72 -17.42 -23.54
C PRO A 179 -10.54 -16.93 -24.74
N ARG A 180 -9.90 -16.15 -25.60
CA ARG A 180 -10.49 -15.74 -26.88
C ARG A 180 -10.86 -17.01 -27.63
N GLN A 181 -12.15 -17.32 -27.70
CA GLN A 181 -12.66 -18.39 -28.55
C GLN A 181 -12.28 -18.03 -30.00
N THR A 182 -11.25 -18.67 -30.49
CA THR A 182 -10.91 -18.68 -31.93
C THR A 182 -12.07 -19.29 -32.67
N GLY A 183 -12.91 -18.45 -33.26
CA GLY A 183 -13.99 -18.87 -34.14
C GLY A 183 -13.41 -19.61 -35.32
N THR A 184 -13.59 -20.96 -35.34
CA THR A 184 -13.34 -21.81 -36.48
C THR A 184 -14.33 -21.43 -37.56
N GLN A 185 -13.89 -20.66 -38.54
CA GLN A 185 -14.63 -20.47 -39.80
C GLN A 185 -14.66 -21.78 -40.53
N GLN A 186 -15.83 -22.41 -40.53
CA GLN A 186 -16.15 -23.56 -41.30
C GLN A 186 -16.32 -23.13 -42.75
N GLU A 187 -15.30 -23.35 -43.58
CA GLU A 187 -15.35 -23.17 -45.04
C GLU A 187 -16.47 -24.06 -45.61
N ARG A 188 -17.55 -23.43 -46.06
CA ARG A 188 -18.54 -24.10 -46.93
C ARG A 188 -17.97 -24.21 -48.34
N ARG A 189 -17.58 -25.41 -48.75
CA ARG A 189 -17.30 -25.74 -50.15
C ARG A 189 -18.60 -25.64 -50.95
N PRO A 190 -18.59 -25.04 -52.15
CA PRO A 190 -19.72 -25.13 -53.07
C PRO A 190 -19.66 -26.46 -53.81
N SER A 191 -20.77 -27.20 -53.77
CA SER A 191 -21.00 -28.37 -54.62
C SER A 191 -21.39 -27.94 -56.03
N ARG A 192 -20.79 -28.61 -56.99
CA ARG A 192 -21.22 -28.59 -58.38
C ARG A 192 -22.53 -29.39 -58.55
#